data_d3e8ef7b2b0940c568eb30d7a533ba27
#
_entry.id   d3e8ef7b2b0940c568eb30d7a533ba27
#
_cell.length_a   1.000
_cell.length_b   1.000
_cell.length_c   1.000
_cell.angle_alpha   90.00
_cell.angle_beta   90.00
_cell.angle_gamma   90.00
#
_symmetry.space_group_name_H-M   'P 1'
#
loop_
_entity.id
_entity.type
_entity.pdbx_description
1 polymer ?
#
loop_
_entity_poly.entity_id
_entity_poly.type
_entity_poly.pdbx_seq_one_letter_code
_entity_poly.pdbx_strand_id
1 'polypeptide(L)'
;MKTSIHYSEEICKRLEAKKLTETISPYAMEYINTIMLAIFSTGYHGKTVDMEKCSDKRRTSISRFLHNDQWNASSLEKAMKELVIHTIYEEAERSGKPILCIVDDTIASKTKPSSKAIHPMEAANFHFSHLKRKQDYGHQAVGVLLSCNGITLNYTMIMYDKSVSKIDTVKQIAEEIPTAPTSSYLLCDSWY
;
A
#
# COMPACT_ATOMS: atom_id res chain seq x y z
N MET A 1 -0.37 2.48 27.87
CA MET A 1 -1.83 2.29 27.63
C MET A 1 -2.57 3.57 27.26
N LYS A 2 -2.42 4.71 27.98
CA LYS A 2 -3.10 5.98 27.59
C LYS A 2 -2.68 6.54 26.22
N THR A 3 -1.44 6.40 25.80
CA THR A 3 -0.93 6.91 24.53
C THR A 3 -1.51 6.17 23.32
N SER A 4 -1.70 4.84 23.41
CA SER A 4 -2.24 4.04 22.32
C SER A 4 -3.74 4.31 22.05
N ILE A 5 -4.52 4.62 23.10
CA ILE A 5 -5.93 4.97 22.96
C ILE A 5 -6.07 6.32 22.23
N HIS A 6 -5.24 7.30 22.57
CA HIS A 6 -5.26 8.61 21.93
C HIS A 6 -4.93 8.54 20.43
N TYR A 7 -3.91 7.75 20.03
CA TYR A 7 -3.60 7.53 18.61
C TYR A 7 -4.72 6.82 17.86
N SER A 8 -5.37 5.85 18.50
CA SER A 8 -6.51 5.14 17.90
C SER A 8 -7.68 6.07 17.59
N GLU A 9 -8.05 6.96 18.52
CA GLU A 9 -9.12 7.94 18.33
C GLU A 9 -8.76 8.94 17.22
N GLU A 10 -7.53 9.42 17.17
CA GLU A 10 -7.07 10.36 16.15
C GLU A 10 -7.07 9.72 14.75
N ILE A 11 -6.64 8.46 14.63
CA ILE A 11 -6.70 7.71 13.36
C ILE A 11 -8.13 7.60 12.89
N CYS A 12 -9.06 7.17 13.75
CA CYS A 12 -10.48 7.04 13.41
C CYS A 12 -11.05 8.38 12.92
N LYS A 13 -10.83 9.47 13.65
CA LYS A 13 -11.30 10.81 13.25
C LYS A 13 -10.78 11.24 11.88
N ARG A 14 -9.50 10.96 11.57
CA ARG A 14 -8.92 11.30 10.27
C ARG A 14 -9.50 10.46 9.14
N LEU A 15 -9.73 9.17 9.36
CA LEU A 15 -10.36 8.29 8.38
C LEU A 15 -11.82 8.70 8.13
N GLU A 16 -12.58 9.06 9.17
CA GLU A 16 -13.93 9.60 9.07
C GLU A 16 -13.97 10.93 8.31
N ALA A 17 -13.11 11.88 8.65
CA ALA A 17 -13.01 13.17 7.98
C ALA A 17 -12.69 13.03 6.47
N LYS A 18 -12.06 11.94 6.07
CA LYS A 18 -11.75 11.61 4.67
C LYS A 18 -12.77 10.66 4.03
N LYS A 19 -13.91 10.41 4.71
CA LYS A 19 -14.99 9.52 4.24
C LYS A 19 -14.58 8.08 3.95
N LEU A 20 -13.41 7.65 4.41
CA LEU A 20 -12.92 6.29 4.20
C LEU A 20 -13.75 5.25 4.97
N THR A 21 -14.42 5.68 6.04
CA THR A 21 -15.31 4.84 6.84
C THR A 21 -16.62 4.49 6.14
N GLU A 22 -17.05 5.26 5.13
CA GLU A 22 -18.29 5.00 4.39
C GLU A 22 -18.20 3.74 3.53
N THR A 23 -16.98 3.35 3.14
CA THR A 23 -16.71 2.22 2.24
C THR A 23 -16.30 0.94 2.99
N ILE A 24 -16.11 1.01 4.30
CA ILE A 24 -15.54 -0.06 5.12
C ILE A 24 -16.49 -0.38 6.27
N SER A 25 -16.76 -1.67 6.51
CA SER A 25 -17.58 -2.06 7.66
C SER A 25 -16.92 -1.68 8.99
N PRO A 26 -17.70 -1.41 10.07
CA PRO A 26 -17.15 -1.13 11.39
C PRO A 26 -16.21 -2.23 11.88
N TYR A 27 -16.54 -3.49 11.61
CA TYR A 27 -15.69 -4.63 11.92
C TYR A 27 -14.31 -4.55 11.23
N ALA A 28 -14.30 -4.30 9.93
CA ALA A 28 -13.02 -4.16 9.18
C ALA A 28 -12.23 -2.94 9.66
N MET A 29 -12.91 -1.84 10.00
CA MET A 29 -12.29 -0.63 10.52
C MET A 29 -11.53 -0.86 11.83
N GLU A 30 -12.04 -1.66 12.74
CA GLU A 30 -11.32 -2.01 13.97
C GLU A 30 -10.00 -2.72 13.69
N TYR A 31 -9.95 -3.65 12.72
CA TYR A 31 -8.71 -4.33 12.35
C TYR A 31 -7.75 -3.43 11.59
N ILE A 32 -8.25 -2.59 10.69
CA ILE A 32 -7.44 -1.61 9.98
C ILE A 32 -6.80 -0.64 10.99
N ASN A 33 -7.57 -0.14 11.95
CA ASN A 33 -7.06 0.71 13.02
C ASN A 33 -5.98 0.00 13.86
N THR A 34 -6.19 -1.30 14.19
CA THR A 34 -5.17 -2.11 14.86
C THR A 34 -3.87 -2.20 14.07
N ILE A 35 -3.95 -2.42 12.75
CA ILE A 35 -2.79 -2.48 11.86
C ILE A 35 -2.07 -1.13 11.81
N MET A 36 -2.81 -0.04 11.63
CA MET A 36 -2.26 1.31 11.59
C MET A 36 -1.59 1.68 12.92
N LEU A 37 -2.23 1.34 14.04
CA LEU A 37 -1.66 1.57 15.37
C LEU A 37 -0.34 0.82 15.57
N ALA A 38 -0.25 -0.43 15.10
CA ALA A 38 0.98 -1.21 15.15
C ALA A 38 2.09 -0.58 14.28
N ILE A 39 1.75 -0.09 13.09
CA ILE A 39 2.69 0.62 12.21
C ILE A 39 3.28 1.84 12.93
N PHE A 40 2.42 2.69 13.53
CA PHE A 40 2.87 3.90 14.20
C PHE A 40 3.62 3.64 15.50
N SER A 41 3.26 2.57 16.23
CA SER A 41 3.83 2.30 17.56
C SER A 41 5.13 1.50 17.55
N THR A 42 5.32 0.62 16.55
CA THR A 42 6.42 -0.35 16.54
C THR A 42 7.32 -0.25 15.32
N GLY A 43 6.99 0.63 14.35
CA GLY A 43 7.67 0.65 13.05
C GLY A 43 7.47 -0.64 12.27
N TYR A 44 6.32 -1.20 12.35
CA TYR A 44 5.79 -2.43 11.75
C TYR A 44 6.71 -3.22 10.80
N HIS A 45 7.03 -4.44 11.20
CA HIS A 45 7.86 -5.38 10.43
C HIS A 45 7.05 -6.54 9.81
N GLY A 46 5.73 -6.38 9.63
CA GLY A 46 4.87 -7.37 8.98
C GLY A 46 4.48 -8.57 9.85
N LYS A 47 4.60 -8.49 11.18
CA LYS A 47 4.28 -9.59 12.08
C LYS A 47 3.00 -9.34 12.87
N THR A 48 2.04 -10.27 12.80
CA THR A 48 0.78 -10.20 13.56
C THR A 48 0.99 -10.19 15.07
N VAL A 49 2.13 -10.70 15.56
CA VAL A 49 2.54 -10.62 16.98
C VAL A 49 2.76 -9.18 17.43
N ASP A 50 3.27 -8.32 16.57
CA ASP A 50 3.49 -6.91 16.93
C ASP A 50 2.16 -6.14 16.97
N MET A 51 1.21 -6.51 16.11
CA MET A 51 -0.16 -5.98 16.15
C MET A 51 -0.88 -6.39 17.45
N GLU A 52 -0.73 -7.64 17.90
CA GLU A 52 -1.30 -8.13 19.17
C GLU A 52 -0.80 -7.33 20.38
N LYS A 53 0.47 -6.91 20.39
CA LYS A 53 1.03 -6.10 21.47
C LYS A 53 0.43 -4.69 21.56
N CYS A 54 -0.10 -4.17 20.48
CA CYS A 54 -0.63 -2.81 20.36
C CYS A 54 -2.16 -2.75 20.51
N SER A 55 -2.85 -3.89 20.64
CA SER A 55 -4.32 -3.95 20.63
C SER A 55 -4.84 -5.03 21.59
N ASP A 56 -6.15 -5.07 21.73
CA ASP A 56 -6.90 -6.14 22.42
C ASP A 56 -7.16 -7.36 21.52
N LYS A 57 -6.78 -7.28 20.24
CA LYS A 57 -6.99 -8.34 19.24
C LYS A 57 -5.89 -9.40 19.33
N ARG A 58 -6.28 -10.66 19.37
CA ARG A 58 -5.33 -11.79 19.34
C ARG A 58 -4.74 -11.94 17.93
N ARG A 59 -3.48 -12.32 17.84
CA ARG A 59 -2.76 -12.58 16.57
C ARG A 59 -3.54 -13.52 15.62
N THR A 60 -4.24 -14.53 16.18
CA THR A 60 -5.05 -15.45 15.39
C THR A 60 -6.25 -14.78 14.75
N SER A 61 -6.91 -13.84 15.45
CA SER A 61 -8.02 -13.06 14.92
C SER A 61 -7.54 -12.10 13.83
N ILE A 62 -6.40 -11.45 14.04
CA ILE A 62 -5.77 -10.56 13.05
C ILE A 62 -5.38 -11.36 11.80
N SER A 63 -4.74 -12.52 11.98
CA SER A 63 -4.39 -13.40 10.86
C SER A 63 -5.61 -13.88 10.08
N ARG A 64 -6.70 -14.23 10.78
CA ARG A 64 -7.95 -14.64 10.15
C ARG A 64 -8.60 -13.49 9.37
N PHE A 65 -8.58 -12.28 9.91
CA PHE A 65 -9.06 -11.09 9.20
C PHE A 65 -8.28 -10.85 7.89
N LEU A 66 -6.95 -10.96 7.94
CA LEU A 66 -6.09 -10.76 6.75
C LEU A 66 -6.27 -11.86 5.69
N HIS A 67 -6.70 -13.08 6.07
CA HIS A 67 -6.89 -14.19 5.13
C HIS A 67 -8.32 -14.34 4.62
N ASN A 68 -9.29 -13.89 5.39
CA ASN A 68 -10.69 -13.99 4.99
C ASN A 68 -11.10 -12.68 4.32
N ASP A 69 -11.50 -12.72 3.06
CA ASP A 69 -12.01 -11.60 2.26
C ASP A 69 -13.34 -11.00 2.80
N GLN A 70 -13.51 -10.95 4.13
CA GLN A 70 -14.69 -10.38 4.78
C GLN A 70 -14.75 -8.86 4.75
N TRP A 71 -13.72 -8.23 4.22
CA TRP A 71 -13.66 -6.79 4.02
C TRP A 71 -13.33 -6.47 2.56
N ASN A 72 -13.98 -5.47 2.03
CA ASN A 72 -13.82 -5.10 0.64
C ASN A 72 -12.54 -4.25 0.46
N ALA A 73 -11.38 -4.92 0.27
CA ALA A 73 -10.09 -4.27 0.07
C ALA A 73 -10.07 -3.39 -1.19
N SER A 74 -10.78 -3.78 -2.24
CA SER A 74 -10.86 -3.00 -3.48
C SER A 74 -11.62 -1.69 -3.29
N SER A 75 -12.66 -1.67 -2.44
CA SER A 75 -13.35 -0.41 -2.10
C SER A 75 -12.46 0.53 -1.30
N LEU A 76 -11.63 0.02 -0.38
CA LEU A 76 -10.65 0.83 0.32
C LEU A 76 -9.60 1.37 -0.64
N GLU A 77 -9.06 0.53 -1.51
CA GLU A 77 -8.07 0.95 -2.52
C GLU A 77 -8.63 2.06 -3.40
N LYS A 78 -9.86 1.92 -3.89
CA LYS A 78 -10.53 2.95 -4.69
C LYS A 78 -10.65 4.26 -3.92
N ALA A 79 -11.16 4.22 -2.69
CA ALA A 79 -11.31 5.41 -1.85
C ALA A 79 -9.95 6.09 -1.55
N MET A 80 -8.89 5.31 -1.35
CA MET A 80 -7.53 5.83 -1.18
C MET A 80 -7.00 6.47 -2.46
N LYS A 81 -7.19 5.85 -3.63
CA LYS A 81 -6.83 6.43 -4.94
C LYS A 81 -7.54 7.77 -5.16
N GLU A 82 -8.84 7.84 -4.90
CA GLU A 82 -9.64 9.08 -5.01
C GLU A 82 -9.12 10.17 -4.05
N LEU A 83 -8.80 9.82 -2.82
CA LEU A 83 -8.22 10.74 -1.84
C LEU A 83 -6.86 11.30 -2.30
N VAL A 84 -6.00 10.44 -2.85
CA VAL A 84 -4.68 10.84 -3.36
C VAL A 84 -4.83 11.79 -4.55
N ILE A 85 -5.68 11.44 -5.52
CA ILE A 85 -5.98 12.30 -6.68
C ILE A 85 -6.48 13.65 -6.22
N HIS A 86 -7.50 13.69 -5.37
CA HIS A 86 -8.06 14.93 -4.86
C HIS A 86 -7.00 15.80 -4.18
N THR A 87 -6.21 15.22 -3.27
CA THR A 87 -5.19 15.97 -2.52
C THR A 87 -4.09 16.52 -3.43
N ILE A 88 -3.61 15.74 -4.38
CA ILE A 88 -2.52 16.13 -5.27
C ILE A 88 -3.01 17.13 -6.33
N TYR A 89 -4.25 16.98 -6.83
CA TYR A 89 -4.81 17.87 -7.84
C TYR A 89 -5.17 19.24 -7.24
N GLU A 90 -5.76 19.30 -6.05
CA GLU A 90 -5.97 20.54 -5.32
C GLU A 90 -4.65 21.30 -5.11
N GLU A 91 -3.58 20.59 -4.72
CA GLU A 91 -2.27 21.21 -4.55
C GLU A 91 -1.70 21.69 -5.89
N ALA A 92 -1.88 20.96 -6.97
CA ALA A 92 -1.44 21.36 -8.30
C ALA A 92 -2.16 22.61 -8.79
N GLU A 93 -3.48 22.68 -8.63
CA GLU A 93 -4.28 23.87 -8.95
C GLU A 93 -3.86 25.09 -8.11
N ARG A 94 -3.67 24.89 -6.81
CA ARG A 94 -3.29 25.96 -5.87
C ARG A 94 -1.89 26.50 -6.15
N SER A 95 -0.93 25.64 -6.49
CA SER A 95 0.48 26.00 -6.64
C SER A 95 0.90 26.29 -8.07
N GLY A 96 0.13 25.85 -9.07
CA GLY A 96 0.50 25.87 -10.48
C GLY A 96 1.70 24.96 -10.82
N LYS A 97 2.11 24.06 -9.90
CA LYS A 97 3.26 23.17 -10.07
C LYS A 97 2.86 21.91 -10.83
N PRO A 98 3.82 21.28 -11.54
CA PRO A 98 3.57 20.02 -12.22
C PRO A 98 3.35 18.87 -11.24
N ILE A 99 2.61 17.86 -11.71
CA ILE A 99 2.42 16.60 -11.01
C ILE A 99 3.48 15.61 -11.53
N LEU A 100 4.16 14.94 -10.61
CA LEU A 100 5.09 13.87 -10.91
C LEU A 100 4.43 12.53 -10.57
N CYS A 101 4.28 11.66 -11.55
CA CYS A 101 3.91 10.27 -11.37
C CYS A 101 5.20 9.45 -11.30
N ILE A 102 5.55 8.97 -10.11
CA ILE A 102 6.81 8.29 -9.84
C ILE A 102 6.53 6.80 -9.74
N VAL A 103 7.19 6.01 -10.58
CA VAL A 103 7.08 4.55 -10.61
C VAL A 103 8.39 3.93 -10.20
N ASP A 104 8.32 3.03 -9.23
CA ASP A 104 9.47 2.24 -8.80
C ASP A 104 9.03 0.84 -8.37
N ASP A 105 9.95 -0.12 -8.37
CA ASP A 105 9.68 -1.45 -7.89
C ASP A 105 10.54 -1.81 -6.67
N THR A 106 10.02 -2.71 -5.86
CA THR A 106 10.73 -3.20 -4.68
C THR A 106 10.54 -4.70 -4.52
N ILE A 107 11.55 -5.37 -3.94
CA ILE A 107 11.49 -6.80 -3.63
C ILE A 107 11.47 -6.97 -2.12
N ALA A 108 10.35 -7.48 -1.60
CA ALA A 108 10.25 -7.95 -0.22
C ALA A 108 10.83 -9.36 -0.12
N SER A 109 12.12 -9.45 0.18
CA SER A 109 12.85 -10.73 0.26
C SER A 109 12.22 -11.69 1.27
N LYS A 110 12.11 -12.94 0.91
CA LYS A 110 11.59 -14.04 1.74
C LYS A 110 12.57 -15.21 1.73
N THR A 111 12.52 -16.02 2.77
CA THR A 111 13.23 -17.29 2.76
C THR A 111 12.54 -18.23 1.79
N LYS A 112 13.31 -18.80 0.85
CA LYS A 112 12.77 -19.80 -0.07
C LYS A 112 12.26 -21.00 0.74
N PRO A 113 11.01 -21.43 0.53
CA PRO A 113 10.50 -22.63 1.20
C PRO A 113 11.27 -23.89 0.77
N SER A 114 11.28 -24.89 1.62
CA SER A 114 11.82 -26.21 1.29
C SER A 114 11.12 -26.77 0.04
N SER A 115 11.83 -27.56 -0.76
CA SER A 115 11.24 -28.29 -1.90
C SER A 115 10.11 -29.27 -1.49
N LYS A 116 10.01 -29.57 -0.19
CA LYS A 116 8.94 -30.40 0.39
C LYS A 116 7.73 -29.58 0.85
N ALA A 117 7.73 -28.25 0.70
CA ALA A 117 6.60 -27.41 1.08
C ALA A 117 5.39 -27.70 0.18
N ILE A 118 4.29 -28.11 0.80
CA ILE A 118 3.04 -28.46 0.10
C ILE A 118 2.32 -27.17 -0.38
N HIS A 119 2.49 -26.07 0.37
CA HIS A 119 1.91 -24.77 0.04
C HIS A 119 3.03 -23.74 -0.13
N PRO A 120 3.48 -23.50 -1.37
CA PRO A 120 4.41 -22.42 -1.64
C PRO A 120 3.77 -21.07 -1.30
N MET A 121 4.58 -20.07 -1.02
CA MET A 121 4.12 -18.72 -0.73
C MET A 121 3.49 -18.13 -1.99
N GLU A 122 2.22 -17.75 -1.91
CA GLU A 122 1.47 -17.17 -3.03
C GLU A 122 2.20 -15.95 -3.60
N ALA A 123 2.21 -15.80 -4.93
CA ALA A 123 2.85 -14.71 -5.67
C ALA A 123 4.34 -14.45 -5.36
N ALA A 124 4.99 -15.28 -4.53
CA ALA A 124 6.42 -15.19 -4.32
C ALA A 124 7.19 -15.92 -5.43
N ASN A 125 8.19 -15.25 -5.98
CA ASN A 125 8.97 -15.76 -7.10
C ASN A 125 10.44 -15.33 -6.98
N PHE A 126 11.31 -15.83 -7.89
CA PHE A 126 12.64 -15.30 -8.06
C PHE A 126 12.61 -14.06 -8.94
N HIS A 127 13.21 -12.98 -8.43
CA HIS A 127 13.37 -11.72 -9.13
C HIS A 127 14.83 -11.29 -9.09
N PHE A 128 15.32 -10.65 -10.14
CA PHE A 128 16.67 -10.10 -10.11
C PHE A 128 16.67 -8.81 -9.28
N SER A 129 17.42 -8.82 -8.19
CA SER A 129 17.61 -7.62 -7.35
C SER A 129 18.86 -6.86 -7.83
N HIS A 130 18.65 -5.66 -8.36
CA HIS A 130 19.75 -4.78 -8.78
C HIS A 130 20.60 -4.35 -7.58
N LEU A 131 19.99 -4.09 -6.43
CA LEU A 131 20.68 -3.76 -5.18
C LEU A 131 21.61 -4.89 -4.71
N LYS A 132 21.14 -6.14 -4.77
CA LYS A 132 21.91 -7.31 -4.35
C LYS A 132 22.75 -7.91 -5.47
N ARG A 133 22.55 -7.50 -6.71
CA ARG A 133 23.18 -8.03 -7.94
C ARG A 133 23.04 -9.55 -8.07
N LYS A 134 21.89 -10.11 -7.65
CA LYS A 134 21.60 -11.55 -7.71
C LYS A 134 20.10 -11.81 -7.73
N GLN A 135 19.76 -13.06 -8.02
CA GLN A 135 18.39 -13.54 -7.87
C GLN A 135 18.00 -13.51 -6.38
N ASP A 136 16.85 -12.95 -6.09
CA ASP A 136 16.26 -12.85 -4.76
C ASP A 136 14.86 -13.47 -4.79
N TYR A 137 14.56 -14.29 -3.79
CA TYR A 137 13.24 -14.90 -3.68
C TYR A 137 12.35 -14.05 -2.80
N GLY A 138 11.15 -13.73 -3.28
CA GLY A 138 10.20 -12.93 -2.52
C GLY A 138 9.06 -12.39 -3.36
N HIS A 139 8.36 -11.43 -2.79
CA HIS A 139 7.34 -10.68 -3.48
C HIS A 139 7.98 -9.45 -4.13
N GLN A 140 7.68 -9.22 -5.40
CA GLN A 140 8.01 -7.96 -6.05
C GLN A 140 6.75 -7.13 -6.18
N ALA A 141 6.82 -5.85 -5.86
CA ALA A 141 5.72 -4.92 -6.01
C ALA A 141 6.15 -3.71 -6.83
N VAL A 142 5.27 -3.24 -7.69
CA VAL A 142 5.39 -1.97 -8.41
C VAL A 142 4.60 -0.93 -7.65
N GLY A 143 5.28 0.10 -7.16
CA GLY A 143 4.68 1.24 -6.48
C GLY A 143 4.52 2.43 -7.40
N VAL A 144 3.40 3.12 -7.30
CA VAL A 144 3.14 4.39 -7.99
C VAL A 144 2.84 5.46 -6.98
N LEU A 145 3.65 6.51 -7.00
CA LEU A 145 3.49 7.70 -6.15
C LEU A 145 3.07 8.88 -7.00
N LEU A 146 2.17 9.71 -6.50
CA LEU A 146 1.89 11.02 -7.06
C LEU A 146 2.50 12.11 -6.17
N SER A 147 3.19 13.05 -6.79
CA SER A 147 3.86 14.13 -6.07
C SER A 147 3.59 15.48 -6.72
N CYS A 148 3.31 16.48 -5.90
CA CYS A 148 3.20 17.88 -6.32
C CYS A 148 3.65 18.80 -5.18
N ASN A 149 4.49 19.77 -5.50
CA ASN A 149 4.94 20.83 -4.58
C ASN A 149 5.39 20.32 -3.20
N GLY A 150 6.13 19.19 -3.15
CA GLY A 150 6.65 18.59 -1.91
C GLY A 150 5.68 17.66 -1.18
N ILE A 151 4.43 17.55 -1.60
CA ILE A 151 3.50 16.53 -1.11
C ILE A 151 3.67 15.29 -1.99
N THR A 152 3.95 14.15 -1.39
CA THR A 152 4.09 12.87 -2.10
C THR A 152 3.24 11.81 -1.41
N LEU A 153 2.33 11.19 -2.17
CA LEU A 153 1.38 10.20 -1.67
C LEU A 153 1.44 8.93 -2.51
N ASN A 154 1.26 7.79 -1.86
CA ASN A 154 1.16 6.50 -2.55
C ASN A 154 -0.20 6.38 -3.23
N TYR A 155 -0.22 6.29 -4.57
CA TYR A 155 -1.43 6.10 -5.36
C TYR A 155 -1.86 4.63 -5.39
N THR A 156 -0.93 3.74 -5.70
CA THR A 156 -1.18 2.29 -5.68
C THR A 156 0.11 1.49 -5.51
N MET A 157 -0.05 0.24 -5.10
CA MET A 157 1.03 -0.74 -5.06
C MET A 157 0.51 -2.08 -5.59
N ILE A 158 1.09 -2.57 -6.67
CA ILE A 158 0.65 -3.77 -7.37
C ILE A 158 1.66 -4.88 -7.19
N MET A 159 1.19 -6.05 -6.76
CA MET A 159 2.02 -7.26 -6.69
C MET A 159 2.37 -7.73 -8.10
N TYR A 160 3.65 -7.89 -8.38
CA TYR A 160 4.16 -8.32 -9.67
C TYR A 160 4.40 -9.83 -9.67
N ASP A 161 3.60 -10.56 -10.42
CA ASP A 161 3.65 -12.03 -10.54
C ASP A 161 4.24 -12.54 -11.86
N LYS A 162 4.69 -11.61 -12.74
CA LYS A 162 5.20 -11.88 -14.10
C LYS A 162 4.15 -12.28 -15.14
N SER A 163 2.87 -12.26 -14.83
CA SER A 163 1.80 -12.55 -15.79
C SER A 163 1.67 -11.45 -16.85
N VAL A 164 1.94 -10.20 -16.45
CA VAL A 164 1.95 -9.01 -17.31
C VAL A 164 3.31 -8.34 -17.19
N SER A 165 3.79 -7.68 -18.25
CA SER A 165 5.04 -6.95 -18.14
C SER A 165 4.90 -5.72 -17.22
N LYS A 166 6.00 -5.31 -16.56
CA LYS A 166 5.96 -4.09 -15.73
C LYS A 166 5.58 -2.86 -16.56
N ILE A 167 6.05 -2.79 -17.80
CA ILE A 167 5.74 -1.69 -18.72
C ILE A 167 4.24 -1.62 -18.99
N ASP A 168 3.60 -2.76 -19.25
CA ASP A 168 2.16 -2.80 -19.51
C ASP A 168 1.36 -2.50 -18.25
N THR A 169 1.83 -2.95 -17.09
CA THR A 169 1.26 -2.58 -15.79
C THR A 169 1.29 -1.05 -15.58
N VAL A 170 2.43 -0.41 -15.86
CA VAL A 170 2.58 1.04 -15.73
C VAL A 170 1.70 1.80 -16.72
N LYS A 171 1.58 1.32 -17.97
CA LYS A 171 0.66 1.90 -18.96
C LYS A 171 -0.79 1.84 -18.49
N GLN A 172 -1.25 0.69 -18.00
CA GLN A 172 -2.60 0.54 -17.47
C GLN A 172 -2.86 1.52 -16.32
N ILE A 173 -1.91 1.65 -15.37
CA ILE A 173 -2.05 2.60 -14.27
C ILE A 173 -2.10 4.04 -14.79
N ALA A 174 -1.26 4.40 -15.76
CA ALA A 174 -1.24 5.74 -16.33
C ALA A 174 -2.57 6.09 -17.03
N GLU A 175 -3.23 5.11 -17.65
CA GLU A 175 -4.55 5.26 -18.26
C GLU A 175 -5.67 5.39 -17.22
N GLU A 176 -5.51 4.80 -16.03
CA GLU A 176 -6.47 4.92 -14.92
C GLU A 176 -6.43 6.30 -14.23
N ILE A 177 -5.28 6.98 -14.26
CA ILE A 177 -5.12 8.28 -13.61
C ILE A 177 -5.90 9.33 -14.40
N PRO A 178 -6.84 10.07 -13.77
CA PRO A 178 -7.61 11.11 -14.46
C PRO A 178 -6.71 12.21 -15.03
N THR A 179 -7.21 12.91 -16.03
CA THR A 179 -6.49 14.05 -16.62
C THR A 179 -6.11 15.08 -15.57
N ALA A 180 -4.82 15.38 -15.50
CA ALA A 180 -4.28 16.31 -14.52
C ALA A 180 -4.68 17.77 -14.82
N PRO A 181 -4.91 18.61 -13.80
CA PRO A 181 -5.23 20.04 -13.98
C PRO A 181 -4.02 20.87 -14.43
N THR A 182 -2.81 20.34 -14.24
CA THR A 182 -1.54 20.98 -14.64
C THR A 182 -0.70 19.99 -15.46
N SER A 183 0.47 20.43 -15.91
CA SER A 183 1.44 19.53 -16.57
C SER A 183 1.75 18.34 -15.69
N SER A 184 1.84 17.15 -16.27
CA SER A 184 2.21 15.93 -15.56
C SER A 184 3.36 15.22 -16.26
N TYR A 185 4.21 14.58 -15.46
CA TYR A 185 5.39 13.86 -15.94
C TYR A 185 5.44 12.48 -15.30
N LEU A 186 5.71 11.45 -16.12
CA LEU A 186 6.00 10.11 -15.64
C LEU A 186 7.51 9.99 -15.40
N LEU A 187 7.88 9.60 -14.20
CA LEU A 187 9.26 9.32 -13.79
C LEU A 187 9.38 7.84 -13.46
N CYS A 188 10.25 7.15 -14.15
CA CYS A 188 10.55 5.74 -13.88
C CYS A 188 12.05 5.50 -14.07
N ASP A 189 12.54 4.40 -13.50
CA ASP A 189 13.91 3.96 -13.77
C ASP A 189 14.05 3.49 -15.23
N SER A 190 15.27 3.45 -15.74
CA SER A 190 15.64 3.02 -17.11
C SER A 190 15.28 1.57 -17.45
N TRP A 191 14.76 0.83 -16.50
CA TRP A 191 14.29 -0.54 -16.66
C TRP A 191 12.81 -0.70 -17.09
N TYR A 192 12.10 0.43 -17.21
CA TYR A 192 10.73 0.51 -17.72
C TYR A 192 10.68 0.94 -19.17
#